data_b2023b6c4a7918a44f70bfd9d8c0cff4
#
_entry.id   b2023b6c4a7918a44f70bfd9d8c0cff4
#
_cell.length_a   1.000
_cell.length_b   1.000
_cell.length_c   1.000
_cell.angle_alpha   90.00
_cell.angle_beta   90.00
_cell.angle_gamma   90.00
#
_symmetry.space_group_name_H-M   'P 1'
#
loop_
_entity.id
_entity.type
_entity.pdbx_description
1 polymer ?
#
loop_
_entity_poly.entity_id
_entity_poly.type
_entity_poly.pdbx_seq_one_letter_code
_entity_poly.pdbx_strand_id
1 'polypeptide(L)'
;MINMSKTYIGINNKAREVKKMYVGIDNIARRVKKAYIGINNVAKCIFSSSELYYYGTASNLSQARQLLSATTVGNYALFGGGHDGSLYATVDTYNSSLTKGIATSLSVGRFRLAATTIGNYALFGGGHGNACVHAIVDTYNSSLTKGVATDLSVGRHELSATTVGNYALFGGGFDNSATVDTYNSSLTKGVATDLSVGRRYLAATTIGDYALFGGGHNNGNTSYYATVDAYSID
;
A
#
# COMPACT_ATOMS: atom_id res chain seq x y z
N MET A 1 -0.89 22.48 12.86
CA MET A 1 -1.06 23.06 11.51
C MET A 1 0.15 23.92 11.21
N ILE A 2 1.03 23.49 10.30
CA ILE A 2 2.15 24.31 9.83
C ILE A 2 1.56 25.32 8.84
N ASN A 3 1.51 26.58 9.23
CA ASN A 3 1.07 27.66 8.37
C ASN A 3 2.13 27.81 7.25
N MET A 4 1.85 27.28 6.06
CA MET A 4 2.75 27.41 4.91
C MET A 4 2.72 28.87 4.45
N SER A 5 3.78 29.62 4.74
CA SER A 5 3.94 30.98 4.28
C SER A 5 4.00 31.03 2.76
N LYS A 6 3.10 31.79 2.15
CA LYS A 6 3.10 32.02 0.69
C LYS A 6 4.32 32.85 0.31
N THR A 7 4.97 32.48 -0.80
CA THR A 7 6.10 33.26 -1.36
C THR A 7 5.56 34.25 -2.38
N TYR A 8 6.00 35.50 -2.27
CA TYR A 8 5.60 36.59 -3.16
C TYR A 8 6.82 37.18 -3.86
N ILE A 9 6.63 37.64 -5.09
CA ILE A 9 7.59 38.47 -5.83
C ILE A 9 6.94 39.82 -6.14
N GLY A 10 7.71 40.90 -6.09
CA GLY A 10 7.26 42.23 -6.47
C GLY A 10 7.30 42.37 -8.00
N ILE A 11 6.15 42.66 -8.62
CA ILE A 11 6.05 43.00 -10.03
C ILE A 11 5.21 44.25 -10.15
N ASN A 12 5.76 45.33 -10.74
CA ASN A 12 5.12 46.64 -10.88
C ASN A 12 4.54 47.14 -9.53
N ASN A 13 5.36 47.12 -8.48
CA ASN A 13 5.02 47.53 -7.11
C ASN A 13 3.84 46.78 -6.46
N LYS A 14 3.51 45.58 -7.00
CA LYS A 14 2.49 44.69 -6.44
C LYS A 14 3.12 43.36 -6.06
N ALA A 15 2.84 42.87 -4.84
CA ALA A 15 3.23 41.54 -4.41
C ALA A 15 2.36 40.49 -5.15
N ARG A 16 3.01 39.55 -5.86
CA ARG A 16 2.34 38.44 -6.54
C ARG A 16 2.82 37.10 -5.96
N GLU A 17 1.88 36.22 -5.69
CA GLU A 17 2.16 34.88 -5.17
C GLU A 17 2.92 34.05 -6.22
N VAL A 18 4.04 33.44 -5.81
CA VAL A 18 4.80 32.51 -6.66
C VAL A 18 4.20 31.13 -6.53
N LYS A 19 3.49 30.68 -7.55
CA LYS A 19 2.89 29.33 -7.60
C LYS A 19 3.83 28.27 -8.17
N LYS A 20 4.72 28.65 -9.09
CA LYS A 20 5.70 27.76 -9.73
C LYS A 20 7.03 28.47 -9.89
N MET A 21 8.14 27.75 -9.66
CA MET A 21 9.50 28.23 -9.85
C MET A 21 10.27 27.21 -10.70
N TYR A 22 11.07 27.68 -11.63
CA TYR A 22 11.90 26.86 -12.49
C TYR A 22 13.35 27.32 -12.43
N VAL A 23 14.28 26.37 -12.58
CA VAL A 23 15.70 26.62 -12.76
C VAL A 23 16.13 25.98 -14.09
N GLY A 24 16.91 26.71 -14.91
CA GLY A 24 17.51 26.16 -16.13
C GLY A 24 18.75 25.36 -15.78
N ILE A 25 18.80 24.10 -16.17
CA ILE A 25 19.98 23.23 -16.06
C ILE A 25 20.11 22.53 -17.42
N ASP A 26 21.27 22.63 -18.06
CA ASP A 26 21.54 22.04 -19.38
C ASP A 26 20.48 22.41 -20.44
N ASN A 27 20.11 23.69 -20.50
CA ASN A 27 19.07 24.25 -21.38
C ASN A 27 17.64 23.66 -21.15
N ILE A 28 17.42 22.94 -20.07
CA ILE A 28 16.12 22.38 -19.68
C ILE A 28 15.60 23.14 -18.47
N ALA A 29 14.36 23.66 -18.55
CA ALA A 29 13.66 24.27 -17.42
C ALA A 29 13.21 23.18 -16.44
N ARG A 30 13.85 23.10 -15.28
CA ARG A 30 13.51 22.16 -14.20
C ARG A 30 12.69 22.86 -13.12
N ARG A 31 11.58 22.26 -12.73
CA ARG A 31 10.71 22.80 -11.68
C ARG A 31 11.38 22.70 -10.32
N VAL A 32 11.44 23.83 -9.60
CA VAL A 32 11.93 23.89 -8.22
C VAL A 32 10.81 23.43 -7.28
N LYS A 33 11.08 22.41 -6.46
CA LYS A 33 10.15 21.90 -5.46
C LYS A 33 10.22 22.69 -4.16
N LYS A 34 11.44 23.08 -3.76
CA LYS A 34 11.70 23.90 -2.57
C LYS A 34 12.84 24.86 -2.84
N ALA A 35 12.74 26.08 -2.36
CA ALA A 35 13.84 27.04 -2.34
C ALA A 35 14.06 27.53 -0.91
N TYR A 36 15.33 27.75 -0.56
CA TYR A 36 15.73 28.18 0.78
C TYR A 36 16.60 29.44 0.68
N ILE A 37 16.52 30.29 1.69
CA ILE A 37 17.44 31.41 1.92
C ILE A 37 18.15 31.21 3.25
N GLY A 38 19.45 31.47 3.30
CA GLY A 38 20.23 31.49 4.55
C GLY A 38 20.00 32.80 5.30
N ILE A 39 19.55 32.72 6.53
CA ILE A 39 19.45 33.87 7.44
C ILE A 39 20.05 33.45 8.78
N ASN A 40 21.09 34.18 9.23
CA ASN A 40 21.81 33.90 10.48
C ASN A 40 22.25 32.41 10.57
N ASN A 41 22.88 31.90 9.52
CA ASN A 41 23.33 30.49 9.39
C ASN A 41 22.21 29.43 9.48
N VAL A 42 20.95 29.83 9.34
CA VAL A 42 19.80 28.92 9.31
C VAL A 42 19.15 28.97 7.92
N ALA A 43 18.96 27.82 7.30
CA ALA A 43 18.23 27.73 6.03
C ALA A 43 16.73 27.90 6.28
N LYS A 44 16.14 28.97 5.75
CA LYS A 44 14.69 29.21 5.78
C LYS A 44 14.08 28.88 4.43
N CYS A 45 13.06 28.02 4.41
CA CYS A 45 12.31 27.71 3.19
C CYS A 45 11.50 28.93 2.76
N ILE A 46 11.75 29.45 1.55
CA ILE A 46 11.04 30.59 0.98
C ILE A 46 10.05 30.20 -0.12
N PHE A 47 10.13 28.96 -0.59
CA PHE A 47 9.22 28.44 -1.60
C PHE A 47 9.08 26.93 -1.41
N SER A 48 7.82 26.44 -1.39
CA SER A 48 7.51 25.01 -1.51
C SER A 48 6.29 24.84 -2.41
N SER A 49 6.38 23.90 -3.36
CA SER A 49 5.28 23.51 -4.23
C SER A 49 4.71 22.19 -3.73
N SER A 50 3.42 22.16 -3.39
CA SER A 50 2.67 20.97 -2.98
C SER A 50 1.67 20.50 -4.05
N GLU A 51 1.75 21.05 -5.27
CA GLU A 51 0.86 20.64 -6.36
C GLU A 51 1.20 19.22 -6.84
N LEU A 52 0.17 18.41 -7.06
CA LEU A 52 0.29 17.11 -7.73
C LEU A 52 0.67 17.32 -9.19
N TYR A 53 1.67 16.58 -9.67
CA TYR A 53 2.05 16.54 -11.08
C TYR A 53 2.49 15.12 -11.47
N TYR A 54 2.34 14.80 -12.73
CA TYR A 54 2.86 13.56 -13.28
C TYR A 54 4.39 13.59 -13.29
N TYR A 55 5.02 12.69 -12.51
CA TYR A 55 6.47 12.66 -12.36
C TYR A 55 7.17 11.96 -13.54
N GLY A 56 6.49 11.02 -14.19
CA GLY A 56 7.01 10.13 -15.21
C GLY A 56 6.78 8.66 -14.83
N THR A 57 7.42 7.77 -15.56
CA THR A 57 7.42 6.34 -15.26
C THR A 57 8.62 5.95 -14.42
N ALA A 58 8.42 5.12 -13.40
CA ALA A 58 9.49 4.41 -12.71
C ALA A 58 9.98 3.23 -13.57
N SER A 59 11.08 2.57 -13.16
CA SER A 59 11.53 1.32 -13.78
C SER A 59 10.40 0.27 -13.74
N ASN A 60 10.28 -0.52 -14.80
CA ASN A 60 9.25 -1.54 -14.90
C ASN A 60 9.40 -2.64 -13.83
N LEU A 61 8.31 -3.31 -13.48
CA LEU A 61 8.36 -4.57 -12.71
C LEU A 61 9.22 -5.61 -13.45
N SER A 62 9.76 -6.57 -12.71
CA SER A 62 10.59 -7.64 -13.30
C SER A 62 9.86 -8.47 -14.34
N GLN A 63 8.55 -8.64 -14.19
CA GLN A 63 7.66 -9.31 -15.15
C GLN A 63 6.36 -8.51 -15.30
N ALA A 64 5.81 -8.47 -16.51
CA ALA A 64 4.46 -8.02 -16.75
C ALA A 64 3.51 -9.04 -16.11
N ARG A 65 2.67 -8.63 -15.17
CA ARG A 65 1.78 -9.52 -14.43
C ARG A 65 0.58 -8.78 -13.86
N GLN A 66 -0.49 -9.50 -13.62
CA GLN A 66 -1.72 -9.00 -13.02
C GLN A 66 -2.04 -9.71 -11.70
N LEU A 67 -3.05 -9.22 -10.95
CA LEU A 67 -3.55 -9.83 -9.71
C LEU A 67 -2.46 -10.05 -8.64
N LEU A 68 -1.42 -9.23 -8.70
CA LEU A 68 -0.44 -9.06 -7.64
C LEU A 68 -1.01 -8.19 -6.54
N SER A 69 -0.34 -8.13 -5.41
CA SER A 69 -0.70 -7.20 -4.33
C SER A 69 0.46 -6.27 -4.00
N ALA A 70 0.15 -5.11 -3.43
CA ALA A 70 1.16 -4.13 -3.07
C ALA A 70 0.91 -3.54 -1.69
N THR A 71 1.99 -3.24 -1.00
CA THR A 71 1.98 -2.52 0.28
C THR A 71 3.32 -1.80 0.48
N THR A 72 3.49 -1.13 1.61
CA THR A 72 4.73 -0.43 1.94
C THR A 72 5.32 -0.97 3.25
N VAL A 73 6.63 -0.84 3.44
CA VAL A 73 7.28 -1.02 4.74
C VAL A 73 8.53 -0.14 4.82
N GLY A 74 8.68 0.61 5.90
CA GLY A 74 9.77 1.59 6.02
C GLY A 74 9.78 2.55 4.83
N ASN A 75 10.89 2.57 4.10
CA ASN A 75 11.08 3.42 2.92
C ASN A 75 10.87 2.69 1.58
N TYR A 76 10.18 1.56 1.59
CA TYR A 76 9.99 0.73 0.40
C TYR A 76 8.50 0.53 0.08
N ALA A 77 8.16 0.59 -1.21
CA ALA A 77 6.95 0.02 -1.77
C ALA A 77 7.28 -1.39 -2.31
N LEU A 78 6.44 -2.38 -2.02
CA LEU A 78 6.60 -3.77 -2.41
C LEU A 78 5.44 -4.20 -3.31
N PHE A 79 5.75 -4.92 -4.39
CA PHE A 79 4.79 -5.49 -5.34
C PHE A 79 5.05 -6.99 -5.42
N GLY A 80 4.17 -7.80 -4.82
CA GLY A 80 4.40 -9.23 -4.65
C GLY A 80 3.38 -10.13 -5.33
N GLY A 81 3.85 -11.26 -5.87
CA GLY A 81 3.00 -12.25 -6.51
C GLY A 81 2.49 -11.86 -7.89
N GLY A 82 1.34 -12.42 -8.27
CA GLY A 82 0.69 -12.17 -9.56
C GLY A 82 0.92 -13.27 -10.58
N HIS A 83 0.32 -13.13 -11.76
CA HIS A 83 0.47 -14.06 -12.86
C HIS A 83 0.29 -13.38 -14.24
N ASP A 84 0.76 -14.07 -15.29
CA ASP A 84 0.53 -13.77 -16.72
C ASP A 84 0.19 -15.05 -17.52
N GLY A 85 -0.21 -16.11 -16.82
CA GLY A 85 -0.27 -17.49 -17.25
C GLY A 85 0.70 -18.35 -16.42
N SER A 86 1.85 -17.79 -16.05
CA SER A 86 2.77 -18.35 -15.04
C SER A 86 2.55 -17.70 -13.68
N LEU A 87 2.80 -18.42 -12.60
CA LEU A 87 2.69 -17.89 -11.23
C LEU A 87 4.01 -17.27 -10.77
N TYR A 88 3.94 -16.08 -10.21
CA TYR A 88 5.11 -15.39 -9.70
C TYR A 88 5.16 -15.34 -8.17
N ALA A 89 6.35 -15.62 -7.65
CA ALA A 89 6.70 -15.38 -6.26
C ALA A 89 7.55 -14.10 -6.10
N THR A 90 7.92 -13.44 -7.21
CA THR A 90 8.77 -12.26 -7.22
C THR A 90 8.15 -11.13 -6.41
N VAL A 91 8.99 -10.44 -5.63
CA VAL A 91 8.64 -9.21 -4.92
C VAL A 91 9.55 -8.09 -5.42
N ASP A 92 9.03 -7.26 -6.31
CA ASP A 92 9.71 -6.04 -6.75
C ASP A 92 9.57 -4.96 -5.68
N THR A 93 10.63 -4.19 -5.47
CA THR A 93 10.66 -3.10 -4.51
C THR A 93 11.05 -1.79 -5.16
N TYR A 94 10.58 -0.68 -4.60
CA TYR A 94 11.02 0.67 -4.98
C TYR A 94 11.26 1.46 -3.70
N ASN A 95 12.43 2.09 -3.60
CA ASN A 95 12.72 3.00 -2.50
C ASN A 95 12.14 4.40 -2.76
N SER A 96 12.31 5.32 -1.81
CA SER A 96 11.82 6.70 -1.91
C SER A 96 12.44 7.52 -3.06
N SER A 97 13.52 7.06 -3.66
CA SER A 97 14.14 7.62 -4.87
C SER A 97 13.65 6.94 -6.16
N LEU A 98 12.64 6.06 -6.08
CA LEU A 98 12.13 5.22 -7.15
C LEU A 98 13.17 4.28 -7.76
N THR A 99 14.25 3.99 -7.02
CA THR A 99 15.22 2.97 -7.41
C THR A 99 14.60 1.60 -7.17
N LYS A 100 14.54 0.81 -8.26
CA LYS A 100 14.02 -0.55 -8.20
C LYS A 100 15.01 -1.52 -7.57
N GLY A 101 14.51 -2.44 -6.78
CA GLY A 101 15.18 -3.62 -6.28
C GLY A 101 14.26 -4.84 -6.34
N ILE A 102 14.76 -5.98 -5.88
CA ILE A 102 14.01 -7.23 -5.72
C ILE A 102 14.29 -7.74 -4.32
N ALA A 103 13.25 -7.97 -3.53
CA ALA A 103 13.37 -8.65 -2.24
C ALA A 103 13.37 -10.17 -2.43
N THR A 104 13.67 -10.92 -1.37
CA THR A 104 13.49 -12.38 -1.35
C THR A 104 12.06 -12.72 -1.77
N SER A 105 11.91 -13.69 -2.67
CA SER A 105 10.61 -14.10 -3.20
C SER A 105 9.63 -14.57 -2.11
N LEU A 106 8.34 -14.46 -2.35
CA LEU A 106 7.29 -15.12 -1.55
C LEU A 106 7.59 -16.62 -1.43
N SER A 107 7.05 -17.27 -0.41
CA SER A 107 7.24 -18.69 -0.16
C SER A 107 6.77 -19.56 -1.34
N VAL A 108 5.76 -19.09 -2.09
CA VAL A 108 5.23 -19.76 -3.27
C VAL A 108 4.65 -18.72 -4.24
N GLY A 109 4.75 -19.02 -5.55
CA GLY A 109 4.11 -18.22 -6.59
C GLY A 109 2.59 -18.27 -6.46
N ARG A 110 1.94 -17.11 -6.36
CA ARG A 110 0.50 -17.01 -6.15
C ARG A 110 -0.06 -15.66 -6.59
N PHE A 111 -1.34 -15.61 -6.90
CA PHE A 111 -2.09 -14.43 -7.33
C PHE A 111 -3.38 -14.26 -6.52
N ARG A 112 -4.07 -13.12 -6.63
CA ARG A 112 -5.27 -12.77 -5.84
C ARG A 112 -5.06 -12.86 -4.34
N LEU A 113 -3.85 -12.58 -3.89
CA LEU A 113 -3.48 -12.43 -2.49
C LEU A 113 -3.81 -11.01 -2.04
N ALA A 114 -3.86 -10.77 -0.73
CA ALA A 114 -3.98 -9.43 -0.15
C ALA A 114 -2.68 -9.01 0.54
N ALA A 115 -2.44 -7.70 0.65
CA ALA A 115 -1.30 -7.19 1.37
C ALA A 115 -1.67 -5.96 2.20
N THR A 116 -1.04 -5.84 3.35
CA THR A 116 -1.14 -4.67 4.24
C THR A 116 0.13 -4.53 5.08
N THR A 117 0.23 -3.45 5.84
CA THR A 117 1.40 -3.18 6.69
C THR A 117 0.96 -3.07 8.14
N ILE A 118 1.72 -3.66 9.06
CA ILE A 118 1.55 -3.47 10.50
C ILE A 118 2.89 -3.20 11.16
N GLY A 119 3.00 -2.07 11.87
CA GLY A 119 4.26 -1.65 12.49
C GLY A 119 5.40 -1.62 11.46
N ASN A 120 6.43 -2.44 11.68
CA ASN A 120 7.60 -2.54 10.81
C ASN A 120 7.53 -3.70 9.81
N TYR A 121 6.34 -4.25 9.54
CA TYR A 121 6.18 -5.40 8.66
C TYR A 121 5.16 -5.17 7.56
N ALA A 122 5.54 -5.47 6.32
CA ALA A 122 4.63 -5.71 5.21
C ALA A 122 4.19 -7.17 5.25
N LEU A 123 2.90 -7.45 5.11
CA LEU A 123 2.31 -8.79 5.11
C LEU A 123 1.66 -9.06 3.75
N PHE A 124 1.93 -10.25 3.20
CA PHE A 124 1.27 -10.78 1.99
C PHE A 124 0.57 -12.07 2.36
N GLY A 125 -0.76 -12.04 2.43
CA GLY A 125 -1.57 -13.16 2.93
C GLY A 125 -2.48 -13.78 1.88
N GLY A 126 -2.64 -15.12 1.97
CA GLY A 126 -3.52 -15.87 1.11
C GLY A 126 -3.05 -15.98 -0.33
N GLY A 127 -3.99 -16.16 -1.25
CA GLY A 127 -3.77 -16.25 -2.68
C GLY A 127 -4.02 -17.63 -3.27
N HIS A 128 -4.06 -17.70 -4.60
CA HIS A 128 -4.29 -18.91 -5.36
C HIS A 128 -3.01 -19.37 -6.08
N GLY A 129 -2.66 -20.63 -5.95
CA GLY A 129 -1.58 -21.31 -6.67
C GLY A 129 -2.09 -22.13 -7.87
N ASN A 130 -1.27 -23.04 -8.40
CA ASN A 130 -1.65 -23.86 -9.54
C ASN A 130 -2.85 -24.78 -9.29
N ALA A 131 -2.93 -25.38 -8.10
CA ALA A 131 -3.96 -26.36 -7.77
C ALA A 131 -4.49 -26.20 -6.34
N CYS A 132 -4.07 -25.18 -5.62
CA CYS A 132 -4.43 -25.00 -4.21
C CYS A 132 -4.57 -23.53 -3.86
N VAL A 133 -5.36 -23.30 -2.83
CA VAL A 133 -5.55 -22.01 -2.18
C VAL A 133 -4.62 -21.94 -0.97
N HIS A 134 -3.90 -20.86 -0.81
CA HIS A 134 -2.90 -20.73 0.25
C HIS A 134 -3.43 -19.97 1.47
N ALA A 135 -2.98 -20.40 2.65
CA ALA A 135 -3.14 -19.68 3.91
C ALA A 135 -1.88 -18.91 4.31
N ILE A 136 -0.77 -19.11 3.61
CA ILE A 136 0.56 -18.56 3.93
C ILE A 136 0.52 -17.04 4.05
N VAL A 137 1.19 -16.52 5.07
CA VAL A 137 1.43 -15.08 5.26
C VAL A 137 2.92 -14.81 5.27
N ASP A 138 3.46 -14.39 4.12
CA ASP A 138 4.83 -13.91 4.00
C ASP A 138 4.95 -12.50 4.57
N THR A 139 6.05 -12.23 5.27
CA THR A 139 6.32 -10.93 5.89
C THR A 139 7.67 -10.38 5.41
N TYR A 140 7.78 -9.05 5.39
CA TYR A 140 9.03 -8.34 5.14
C TYR A 140 9.17 -7.20 6.13
N ASN A 141 10.31 -7.13 6.80
CA ASN A 141 10.59 -6.00 7.69
C ASN A 141 11.14 -4.79 6.90
N SER A 142 11.39 -3.66 7.58
CA SER A 142 11.91 -2.44 6.97
C SER A 142 13.32 -2.57 6.34
N SER A 143 14.05 -3.66 6.62
CA SER A 143 15.31 -4.03 5.95
C SER A 143 15.10 -5.01 4.80
N LEU A 144 13.85 -5.27 4.39
CA LEU A 144 13.45 -6.25 3.38
C LEU A 144 13.83 -7.70 3.73
N THR A 145 14.10 -7.99 5.00
CA THR A 145 14.32 -9.37 5.46
C THR A 145 12.97 -10.08 5.47
N LYS A 146 12.90 -11.19 4.73
CA LYS A 146 11.70 -12.03 4.67
C LYS A 146 11.55 -12.87 5.93
N GLY A 147 10.32 -13.01 6.38
CA GLY A 147 9.84 -13.98 7.37
C GLY A 147 8.52 -14.58 6.93
N VAL A 148 7.96 -15.43 7.77
CA VAL A 148 6.63 -16.02 7.62
C VAL A 148 5.92 -15.89 8.96
N ALA A 149 4.71 -15.30 8.96
CA ALA A 149 3.84 -15.30 10.13
C ALA A 149 3.01 -16.59 10.19
N THR A 150 2.30 -16.79 11.29
CA THR A 150 1.29 -17.87 11.38
C THR A 150 0.30 -17.75 10.22
N ASP A 151 -0.05 -18.86 9.59
CA ASP A 151 -0.98 -18.90 8.46
C ASP A 151 -2.37 -18.33 8.82
N LEU A 152 -3.09 -17.85 7.81
CA LEU A 152 -4.51 -17.54 7.92
C LEU A 152 -5.28 -18.77 8.43
N SER A 153 -6.43 -18.57 9.08
CA SER A 153 -7.27 -19.66 9.63
C SER A 153 -7.71 -20.66 8.56
N VAL A 154 -7.88 -20.18 7.33
CA VAL A 154 -8.20 -20.98 6.15
C VAL A 154 -7.53 -20.39 4.91
N GLY A 155 -7.07 -21.24 4.00
CA GLY A 155 -6.56 -20.80 2.70
C GLY A 155 -7.67 -20.11 1.91
N ARG A 156 -7.40 -18.91 1.41
CA ARG A 156 -8.37 -18.13 0.63
C ARG A 156 -7.70 -17.11 -0.29
N HIS A 157 -8.37 -16.80 -1.38
CA HIS A 157 -7.98 -15.79 -2.36
C HIS A 157 -9.12 -14.79 -2.60
N GLU A 158 -8.87 -13.70 -3.31
CA GLU A 158 -9.89 -12.65 -3.52
C GLU A 158 -10.40 -12.02 -2.21
N LEU A 159 -9.58 -12.11 -1.17
CA LEU A 159 -9.74 -11.46 0.12
C LEU A 159 -9.23 -10.03 0.04
N SER A 160 -9.53 -9.24 1.04
CA SER A 160 -8.98 -7.89 1.19
C SER A 160 -8.27 -7.72 2.52
N ALA A 161 -7.36 -6.73 2.60
CA ALA A 161 -6.64 -6.46 3.82
C ALA A 161 -6.51 -4.95 4.07
N THR A 162 -6.51 -4.58 5.35
CA THR A 162 -6.26 -3.22 5.82
C THR A 162 -5.69 -3.27 7.24
N THR A 163 -5.33 -2.10 7.78
CA THR A 163 -4.74 -2.00 9.12
C THR A 163 -5.43 -0.90 9.90
N VAL A 164 -5.81 -1.17 11.15
CA VAL A 164 -6.32 -0.17 12.09
C VAL A 164 -5.56 -0.27 13.41
N GLY A 165 -5.05 0.85 13.91
CA GLY A 165 -4.21 0.87 15.11
C GLY A 165 -3.06 -0.13 15.02
N ASN A 166 -3.03 -1.07 15.97
CA ASN A 166 -2.01 -2.11 16.07
C ASN A 166 -2.44 -3.45 15.47
N TYR A 167 -3.41 -3.48 14.56
CA TYR A 167 -3.93 -4.69 13.95
C TYR A 167 -3.97 -4.61 12.43
N ALA A 168 -3.33 -5.55 11.75
CA ALA A 168 -3.57 -5.87 10.35
C ALA A 168 -4.71 -6.88 10.26
N LEU A 169 -5.68 -6.66 9.37
CA LEU A 169 -6.86 -7.49 9.18
C LEU A 169 -6.87 -8.05 7.75
N PHE A 170 -7.18 -9.35 7.63
CA PHE A 170 -7.40 -10.04 6.37
C PHE A 170 -8.82 -10.58 6.38
N GLY A 171 -9.71 -10.04 5.57
CA GLY A 171 -11.14 -10.35 5.61
C GLY A 171 -11.72 -10.88 4.31
N GLY A 172 -12.71 -11.78 4.42
CA GLY A 172 -13.43 -12.33 3.28
C GLY A 172 -12.63 -13.28 2.43
N GLY A 173 -13.07 -13.47 1.19
CA GLY A 173 -12.39 -14.27 0.18
C GLY A 173 -13.30 -15.30 -0.48
N PHE A 174 -12.71 -16.10 -1.37
CA PHE A 174 -13.38 -17.17 -2.09
C PHE A 174 -14.05 -18.15 -1.13
N ASP A 175 -15.05 -18.86 -1.63
CA ASP A 175 -15.91 -19.80 -0.92
C ASP A 175 -16.81 -19.15 0.14
N ASN A 176 -17.28 -17.92 -0.16
CA ASN A 176 -18.13 -17.14 0.75
C ASN A 176 -17.53 -16.98 2.16
N SER A 177 -16.20 -16.84 2.24
CA SER A 177 -15.55 -16.68 3.54
C SER A 177 -15.98 -15.37 4.19
N ALA A 178 -16.41 -15.46 5.45
CA ALA A 178 -16.66 -14.32 6.32
C ALA A 178 -15.52 -14.07 7.31
N THR A 179 -14.57 -15.00 7.41
CA THR A 179 -13.49 -14.98 8.40
C THR A 179 -12.61 -13.73 8.26
N VAL A 180 -12.26 -13.15 9.42
CA VAL A 180 -11.32 -12.03 9.52
C VAL A 180 -10.19 -12.43 10.45
N ASP A 181 -9.02 -12.77 9.85
CA ASP A 181 -7.79 -13.00 10.59
C ASP A 181 -7.10 -11.67 10.91
N THR A 182 -6.50 -11.57 12.08
CA THR A 182 -5.78 -10.40 12.54
C THR A 182 -4.34 -10.72 12.88
N TYR A 183 -3.45 -9.73 12.75
CA TYR A 183 -2.06 -9.80 13.22
C TYR A 183 -1.71 -8.51 13.93
N ASN A 184 -1.11 -8.60 15.12
CA ASN A 184 -0.59 -7.44 15.80
C ASN A 184 0.85 -7.09 15.33
N SER A 185 1.42 -6.01 15.86
CA SER A 185 2.78 -5.56 15.51
C SER A 185 3.90 -6.56 15.88
N SER A 186 3.62 -7.56 16.72
CA SER A 186 4.52 -8.68 17.02
C SER A 186 4.26 -9.90 16.13
N LEU A 187 3.42 -9.76 15.09
CA LEU A 187 2.97 -10.84 14.19
C LEU A 187 2.23 -11.97 14.89
N THR A 188 1.69 -11.70 16.09
CA THR A 188 0.82 -12.66 16.78
C THR A 188 -0.53 -12.66 16.10
N LYS A 189 -0.96 -13.85 15.64
CA LYS A 189 -2.26 -14.03 15.00
C LYS A 189 -3.39 -14.04 16.00
N GLY A 190 -4.50 -13.43 15.63
CA GLY A 190 -5.82 -13.53 16.24
C GLY A 190 -6.89 -13.71 15.18
N VAL A 191 -8.13 -13.82 15.63
CA VAL A 191 -9.33 -13.85 14.77
C VAL A 191 -10.32 -12.84 15.33
N ALA A 192 -10.81 -11.94 14.49
CA ALA A 192 -11.88 -11.01 14.84
C ALA A 192 -13.24 -11.68 14.59
N THR A 193 -14.31 -11.00 15.00
CA THR A 193 -15.68 -11.36 14.59
C THR A 193 -15.75 -11.43 13.07
N ASP A 194 -16.47 -12.42 12.55
CA ASP A 194 -16.68 -12.59 11.11
C ASP A 194 -17.36 -11.37 10.48
N LEU A 195 -17.17 -11.19 9.18
CA LEU A 195 -18.00 -10.28 8.38
C LEU A 195 -19.48 -10.68 8.49
N SER A 196 -20.37 -9.70 8.42
CA SER A 196 -21.83 -9.95 8.48
C SER A 196 -22.34 -10.87 7.38
N VAL A 197 -21.60 -10.94 6.25
CA VAL A 197 -21.86 -11.88 5.15
C VAL A 197 -20.53 -12.25 4.47
N GLY A 198 -20.37 -13.56 4.21
CA GLY A 198 -19.20 -14.07 3.50
C GLY A 198 -19.20 -13.66 2.03
N ARG A 199 -18.09 -13.09 1.56
CA ARG A 199 -17.98 -12.52 0.21
C ARG A 199 -16.54 -12.39 -0.25
N ARG A 200 -16.35 -12.35 -1.56
CA ARG A 200 -15.07 -12.15 -2.25
C ARG A 200 -15.07 -10.87 -3.08
N TYR A 201 -13.89 -10.44 -3.55
CA TYR A 201 -13.69 -9.20 -4.32
C TYR A 201 -14.22 -7.95 -3.59
N LEU A 202 -14.18 -7.98 -2.29
CA LEU A 202 -14.48 -6.82 -1.45
C LEU A 202 -13.27 -5.88 -1.42
N ALA A 203 -13.51 -4.63 -1.09
CA ALA A 203 -12.46 -3.64 -0.85
C ALA A 203 -12.28 -3.41 0.66
N ALA A 204 -11.07 -3.06 1.09
CA ALA A 204 -10.80 -2.68 2.46
C ALA A 204 -10.02 -1.37 2.55
N THR A 205 -10.32 -0.58 3.55
CA THR A 205 -9.64 0.68 3.84
C THR A 205 -9.76 1.04 5.31
N THR A 206 -9.04 2.07 5.73
CA THR A 206 -9.07 2.57 7.11
C THR A 206 -9.37 4.06 7.11
N ILE A 207 -10.19 4.49 8.04
CA ILE A 207 -10.43 5.90 8.33
C ILE A 207 -10.52 6.10 9.84
N GLY A 208 -9.64 6.96 10.39
CA GLY A 208 -9.53 7.13 11.84
C GLY A 208 -9.28 5.80 12.53
N ASP A 209 -10.10 5.47 13.51
CA ASP A 209 -9.99 4.26 14.32
C ASP A 209 -10.85 3.10 13.78
N TYR A 210 -11.25 3.16 12.50
CA TYR A 210 -12.10 2.15 11.87
C TYR A 210 -11.42 1.50 10.67
N ALA A 211 -11.38 0.15 10.65
CA ALA A 211 -11.12 -0.64 9.45
C ALA A 211 -12.46 -1.02 8.81
N LEU A 212 -12.60 -0.79 7.52
CA LEU A 212 -13.83 -1.01 6.76
C LEU A 212 -13.61 -2.06 5.68
N PHE A 213 -14.58 -3.00 5.57
CA PHE A 213 -14.65 -3.98 4.49
C PHE A 213 -15.96 -3.80 3.75
N GLY A 214 -15.92 -3.40 2.47
CA GLY A 214 -17.11 -3.02 1.72
C GLY A 214 -17.27 -3.71 0.38
N GLY A 215 -18.52 -3.93 -0.02
CA GLY A 215 -18.86 -4.48 -1.32
C GLY A 215 -18.53 -5.95 -1.49
N GLY A 216 -18.32 -6.39 -2.72
CA GLY A 216 -18.04 -7.78 -3.08
C GLY A 216 -19.29 -8.56 -3.51
N HIS A 217 -19.12 -9.86 -3.74
CA HIS A 217 -20.20 -10.75 -4.17
C HIS A 217 -19.99 -12.17 -3.67
N ASN A 218 -21.04 -13.02 -3.76
CA ASN A 218 -20.96 -14.45 -3.44
C ASN A 218 -20.23 -15.26 -4.54
N ASN A 219 -19.90 -16.51 -4.25
CA ASN A 219 -19.20 -17.39 -5.20
C ASN A 219 -19.93 -17.59 -6.53
N GLY A 220 -21.26 -17.61 -6.53
CA GLY A 220 -22.05 -17.82 -7.72
C GLY A 220 -22.20 -16.59 -8.62
N ASN A 221 -21.65 -15.43 -8.23
CA ASN A 221 -21.91 -14.12 -8.88
C ASN A 221 -23.41 -13.78 -8.98
N THR A 222 -24.22 -14.36 -8.10
CA THR A 222 -25.68 -14.19 -8.13
C THR A 222 -26.15 -13.06 -7.22
N SER A 223 -25.33 -12.67 -6.25
CA SER A 223 -25.61 -11.61 -5.30
C SER A 223 -24.40 -10.70 -5.11
N TYR A 224 -24.58 -9.42 -5.37
CA TYR A 224 -23.61 -8.35 -5.07
C TYR A 224 -24.05 -7.64 -3.79
N TYR A 225 -23.09 -7.26 -2.96
CA TYR A 225 -23.35 -6.68 -1.66
C TYR A 225 -22.98 -5.20 -1.59
N ALA A 226 -23.85 -4.39 -1.03
CA ALA A 226 -23.58 -3.00 -0.66
C ALA A 226 -23.13 -2.85 0.80
N THR A 227 -23.05 -3.99 1.53
CA THR A 227 -22.68 -4.04 2.95
C THR A 227 -21.29 -3.53 3.19
N VAL A 228 -21.12 -2.76 4.27
CA VAL A 228 -19.83 -2.33 4.80
C VAL A 228 -19.75 -2.77 6.25
N ASP A 229 -18.84 -3.71 6.55
CA ASP A 229 -18.50 -4.10 7.92
C ASP A 229 -17.41 -3.20 8.45
N ALA A 230 -17.50 -2.80 9.71
CA ALA A 230 -16.56 -1.94 10.39
C ALA A 230 -16.00 -2.61 11.65
N TYR A 231 -14.70 -2.50 11.84
CA TYR A 231 -13.98 -2.93 13.04
C TYR A 231 -13.32 -1.70 13.67
N SER A 232 -13.45 -1.52 14.98
CA SER A 232 -12.85 -0.42 15.72
C SER A 232 -11.80 -0.93 16.69
N ILE A 233 -10.91 -0.03 17.07
CA ILE A 233 -10.08 -0.14 18.27
C ILE A 233 -10.69 0.77 19.33
N ASP A 234 -10.99 0.22 20.49
CA ASP A 234 -11.47 0.99 21.66
C ASP A 234 -10.31 1.75 22.32
#